data_aa1c7c70d55de978260777dbbbe7a5cb
#
_entry.id   aa1c7c70d55de978260777dbbbe7a5cb
#
_cell.length_a   1.000
_cell.length_b   1.000
_cell.length_c   1.000
_cell.angle_alpha   90.00
_cell.angle_beta   90.00
_cell.angle_gamma   90.00
#
_symmetry.space_group_name_H-M   'P 1'
#
loop_
_entity.id
_entity.type
_entity.pdbx_description
1 polymer ?
#
loop_
_entity_poly.entity_id
_entity_poly.type
_entity_poly.pdbx_seq_one_letter_code
_entity_poly.pdbx_strand_id
1 'polypeptide(L)'
;MRLVKIFLLAAVLTIVPTLSSHAQLKKTANIEKVKSFTNGSVVLNKTTTDSVTIYSVTLKNNSRLHESIVFFLGNKEDTMKNLHDFSDALKDGKKGDTFDFTAIGVEYNLSYDKVLGQICFKVRKPYSTSSDFGRFYKATIDDIIEFMEK
;
A
#
# COMPACT_ATOMS: atom_id res chain seq x y z
N MET A 1 -20.21 -18.49 60.75
CA MET A 1 -20.69 -18.30 59.38
C MET A 1 -20.16 -17.05 58.67
N ARG A 2 -19.84 -15.96 59.36
CA ARG A 2 -19.29 -14.74 58.71
C ARG A 2 -17.80 -14.83 58.28
N LEU A 3 -16.97 -15.59 58.97
CA LEU A 3 -15.54 -15.78 58.68
C LEU A 3 -15.29 -16.60 57.42
N VAL A 4 -16.14 -17.60 57.13
CA VAL A 4 -15.97 -18.45 55.92
C VAL A 4 -16.26 -17.68 54.63
N LYS A 5 -17.18 -16.70 54.68
CA LYS A 5 -17.51 -15.86 53.51
C LYS A 5 -16.37 -14.89 53.15
N ILE A 6 -15.60 -14.42 54.14
CA ILE A 6 -14.48 -13.51 53.92
C ILE A 6 -13.31 -14.26 53.34
N PHE A 7 -13.06 -15.52 53.75
CA PHE A 7 -11.99 -16.34 53.17
C PHE A 7 -12.26 -16.74 51.70
N LEU A 8 -13.53 -16.99 51.35
CA LEU A 8 -13.90 -17.29 49.96
C LEU A 8 -13.76 -16.08 49.05
N LEU A 9 -14.00 -14.87 49.55
CA LEU A 9 -13.82 -13.64 48.76
C LEU A 9 -12.35 -13.30 48.56
N ALA A 10 -11.49 -13.57 49.55
CA ALA A 10 -10.06 -13.37 49.46
C ALA A 10 -9.38 -14.38 48.48
N ALA A 11 -9.89 -15.63 48.43
CA ALA A 11 -9.40 -16.66 47.53
C ALA A 11 -9.74 -16.39 46.05
N VAL A 12 -10.87 -15.72 45.80
CA VAL A 12 -11.25 -15.34 44.42
C VAL A 12 -10.44 -14.14 43.89
N LEU A 13 -9.98 -13.27 44.78
CA LEU A 13 -9.13 -12.12 44.41
C LEU A 13 -7.68 -12.48 44.14
N THR A 14 -7.20 -13.67 44.58
CA THR A 14 -5.82 -14.12 44.33
C THR A 14 -5.64 -14.96 43.08
N ILE A 15 -6.73 -15.34 42.39
CA ILE A 15 -6.70 -16.02 41.09
C ILE A 15 -7.12 -15.03 39.98
N VAL A 16 -6.62 -13.82 40.02
CA VAL A 16 -6.44 -13.05 38.80
C VAL A 16 -5.16 -13.62 38.20
N PRO A 17 -5.22 -14.45 37.13
CA PRO A 17 -4.01 -14.75 36.41
C PRO A 17 -3.47 -13.38 36.00
N THR A 18 -2.30 -13.03 36.45
CA THR A 18 -1.49 -12.02 35.83
C THR A 18 -1.31 -12.51 34.41
N LEU A 19 -2.25 -12.17 33.54
CA LEU A 19 -2.03 -12.13 32.12
C LEU A 19 -0.96 -11.07 31.96
N SER A 20 0.28 -11.45 32.23
CA SER A 20 1.44 -10.76 31.76
C SER A 20 1.31 -10.82 30.22
N SER A 21 0.60 -9.85 29.69
CA SER A 21 0.62 -9.56 28.26
C SER A 21 2.05 -9.11 27.97
N HIS A 22 2.93 -10.09 27.83
CA HIS A 22 4.20 -9.82 27.19
C HIS A 22 3.83 -9.38 25.79
N ALA A 23 3.89 -8.08 25.54
CA ALA A 23 3.81 -7.54 24.22
C ALA A 23 4.99 -8.11 23.43
N GLN A 24 4.78 -9.28 22.83
CA GLN A 24 5.75 -9.85 21.92
C GLN A 24 5.70 -9.03 20.64
N LEU A 25 6.80 -8.36 20.33
CA LEU A 25 7.00 -7.69 19.06
C LEU A 25 7.10 -8.79 17.99
N LYS A 26 5.97 -9.16 17.38
CA LYS A 26 5.92 -10.12 16.29
C LYS A 26 6.08 -9.36 14.98
N LYS A 27 7.06 -9.75 14.16
CA LYS A 27 7.19 -9.24 12.80
C LYS A 27 5.95 -9.67 12.01
N THR A 28 5.05 -8.73 11.75
CA THR A 28 3.75 -9.01 11.12
C THR A 28 3.79 -8.98 9.61
N ALA A 29 4.81 -8.36 9.00
CA ALA A 29 4.96 -8.30 7.56
C ALA A 29 6.43 -8.29 7.15
N ASN A 30 6.73 -8.92 6.01
CA ASN A 30 8.02 -8.81 5.34
C ASN A 30 7.83 -7.98 4.07
N ILE A 31 8.50 -6.83 4.02
CA ILE A 31 8.49 -5.95 2.83
C ILE A 31 9.77 -6.21 2.06
N GLU A 32 9.62 -6.67 0.83
CA GLU A 32 10.69 -6.95 -0.11
C GLU A 32 10.63 -5.98 -1.28
N LYS A 33 11.77 -5.33 -1.57
CA LYS A 33 11.96 -4.58 -2.81
C LYS A 33 12.17 -5.58 -3.94
N VAL A 34 11.22 -5.67 -4.86
CA VAL A 34 11.28 -6.61 -5.99
C VAL A 34 12.15 -6.05 -7.10
N LYS A 35 11.85 -4.84 -7.57
CA LYS A 35 12.59 -4.20 -8.65
C LYS A 35 12.42 -2.68 -8.65
N SER A 36 13.45 -1.98 -9.10
CA SER A 36 13.41 -0.53 -9.37
C SER A 36 13.26 -0.25 -10.85
N PHE A 37 12.46 0.74 -11.18
CA PHE A 37 12.21 1.23 -12.52
C PHE A 37 12.50 2.74 -12.58
N THR A 38 12.64 3.28 -13.79
CA THR A 38 12.79 4.72 -14.04
C THR A 38 13.88 5.34 -13.16
N ASN A 39 15.10 4.74 -13.18
CA ASN A 39 16.25 5.17 -12.38
C ASN A 39 15.96 5.30 -10.88
N GLY A 40 15.11 4.40 -10.33
CA GLY A 40 14.76 4.36 -8.91
C GLY A 40 13.61 5.27 -8.50
N SER A 41 12.99 5.99 -9.44
CA SER A 41 11.83 6.84 -9.15
C SER A 41 10.56 6.03 -8.87
N VAL A 42 10.50 4.79 -9.33
CA VAL A 42 9.43 3.82 -9.08
C VAL A 42 10.04 2.53 -8.58
N VAL A 43 9.54 2.02 -7.49
CA VAL A 43 10.00 0.76 -6.90
C VAL A 43 8.82 -0.17 -6.72
N LEU A 44 8.85 -1.34 -7.35
CA LEU A 44 7.91 -2.41 -7.10
C LEU A 44 8.30 -3.13 -5.80
N ASN A 45 7.37 -3.23 -4.90
CA ASN A 45 7.51 -3.91 -3.62
C ASN A 45 6.52 -5.06 -3.49
N LYS A 46 6.89 -6.04 -2.70
CA LYS A 46 6.07 -7.17 -2.31
C LYS A 46 6.04 -7.23 -0.79
N THR A 47 4.86 -7.17 -0.22
CA THR A 47 4.64 -7.34 1.22
C THR A 47 3.98 -8.68 1.46
N THR A 48 4.64 -9.53 2.23
CA THR A 48 4.12 -10.86 2.58
C THR A 48 3.82 -10.90 4.07
N THR A 49 2.61 -11.28 4.41
CA THR A 49 2.16 -11.67 5.75
C THR A 49 1.99 -13.19 5.77
N ASP A 50 1.63 -13.76 6.92
CA ASP A 50 1.45 -15.22 7.07
C ASP A 50 0.44 -15.82 6.07
N SER A 51 -0.49 -15.05 5.55
CA SER A 51 -1.61 -15.52 4.71
C SER A 51 -1.79 -14.79 3.39
N VAL A 52 -1.18 -13.61 3.21
CA VAL A 52 -1.45 -12.75 2.05
C VAL A 52 -0.17 -12.12 1.52
N THR A 53 -0.06 -12.09 0.19
CA THR A 53 0.98 -11.32 -0.52
C THR A 53 0.32 -10.17 -1.27
N ILE A 54 0.80 -8.96 -1.02
CA ILE A 54 0.32 -7.71 -1.63
C ILE A 54 1.48 -7.04 -2.36
N TYR A 55 1.20 -6.56 -3.56
CA TYR A 55 2.11 -5.75 -4.34
C TYR A 55 1.76 -4.27 -4.21
N SER A 56 2.78 -3.45 -4.22
CA SER A 56 2.66 -1.99 -4.25
C SER A 56 3.80 -1.38 -5.04
N VAL A 57 3.60 -0.17 -5.53
CA VAL A 57 4.70 0.64 -6.05
C VAL A 57 4.94 1.82 -5.13
N THR A 58 6.20 2.13 -4.89
CA THR A 58 6.63 3.36 -4.24
C THR A 58 6.96 4.36 -5.32
N LEU A 59 6.24 5.47 -5.35
CA LEU A 59 6.42 6.57 -6.28
C LEU A 59 7.15 7.71 -5.59
N LYS A 60 8.12 8.33 -6.27
CA LYS A 60 8.75 9.55 -5.78
C LYS A 60 7.72 10.66 -5.67
N ASN A 61 7.66 11.34 -4.53
CA ASN A 61 6.83 12.52 -4.36
C ASN A 61 7.43 13.71 -5.16
N ASN A 62 6.66 14.26 -6.09
CA ASN A 62 7.11 15.37 -6.93
C ASN A 62 7.03 16.73 -6.22
N SER A 63 6.32 16.80 -5.10
CA SER A 63 6.19 18.03 -4.30
C SER A 63 7.20 18.09 -3.15
N ARG A 64 7.74 16.94 -2.72
CA ARG A 64 8.66 16.83 -1.57
C ARG A 64 9.76 15.82 -1.83
N LEU A 65 10.99 16.29 -1.91
CA LEU A 65 12.18 15.52 -2.37
C LEU A 65 12.50 14.26 -1.54
N HIS A 66 12.10 14.21 -0.27
CA HIS A 66 12.46 13.11 0.65
C HIS A 66 11.27 12.21 1.04
N GLU A 67 10.10 12.46 0.46
CA GLU A 67 8.91 11.66 0.71
C GLU A 67 8.58 10.77 -0.49
N SER A 68 7.93 9.65 -0.21
CA SER A 68 7.42 8.73 -1.21
C SER A 68 5.93 8.52 -1.02
N ILE A 69 5.26 8.15 -2.10
CA ILE A 69 3.86 7.75 -2.10
C ILE A 69 3.81 6.26 -2.34
N VAL A 70 3.23 5.51 -1.41
CA VAL A 70 2.97 4.08 -1.59
C VAL A 70 1.62 3.92 -2.27
N PHE A 71 1.64 3.24 -3.41
CA PHE A 71 0.48 2.97 -4.23
C PHE A 71 0.25 1.45 -4.28
N PHE A 72 -0.77 0.98 -3.55
CA PHE A 72 -1.11 -0.42 -3.48
C PHE A 72 -1.78 -0.91 -4.77
N LEU A 73 -1.43 -2.11 -5.19
CA LEU A 73 -1.95 -2.72 -6.42
C LEU A 73 -2.83 -3.96 -6.13
N GLY A 74 -2.65 -4.59 -4.96
CA GLY A 74 -3.39 -5.78 -4.57
C GLY A 74 -2.55 -7.06 -4.57
N ASN A 75 -3.18 -8.22 -4.62
CA ASN A 75 -2.50 -9.51 -4.81
C ASN A 75 -1.91 -9.61 -6.23
N LYS A 76 -1.28 -10.72 -6.60
CA LYS A 76 -0.63 -10.85 -7.91
C LYS A 76 -1.63 -10.72 -9.08
N GLU A 77 -2.79 -11.37 -8.98
CA GLU A 77 -3.81 -11.36 -10.02
C GLU A 77 -4.43 -9.96 -10.17
N ASP A 78 -4.85 -9.36 -9.07
CA ASP A 78 -5.37 -7.98 -9.04
C ASP A 78 -4.34 -6.99 -9.57
N THR A 79 -3.07 -7.16 -9.19
CA THR A 79 -1.98 -6.30 -9.67
C THR A 79 -1.86 -6.33 -11.18
N MET A 80 -1.83 -7.52 -11.77
CA MET A 80 -1.73 -7.66 -13.23
C MET A 80 -2.93 -7.03 -13.94
N LYS A 81 -4.14 -7.34 -13.46
CA LYS A 81 -5.36 -6.74 -13.99
C LYS A 81 -5.33 -5.22 -13.91
N ASN A 82 -5.01 -4.68 -12.73
CA ASN A 82 -4.97 -3.23 -12.50
C ASN A 82 -3.93 -2.53 -13.37
N LEU A 83 -2.74 -3.13 -13.55
CA LEU A 83 -1.70 -2.56 -14.42
C LEU A 83 -2.14 -2.51 -15.89
N HIS A 84 -2.82 -3.55 -16.39
CA HIS A 84 -3.39 -3.54 -17.74
C HIS A 84 -4.49 -2.48 -17.88
N ASP A 85 -5.41 -2.40 -16.92
CA ASP A 85 -6.47 -1.38 -16.90
C ASP A 85 -5.86 0.04 -16.89
N PHE A 86 -4.78 0.27 -16.14
CA PHE A 86 -4.08 1.56 -16.11
C PHE A 86 -3.38 1.88 -17.43
N SER A 87 -2.72 0.90 -18.05
CA SER A 87 -2.06 1.08 -19.33
C SER A 87 -3.07 1.47 -20.42
N ASP A 88 -4.23 0.80 -20.45
CA ASP A 88 -5.30 1.08 -21.40
C ASP A 88 -5.95 2.45 -21.14
N ALA A 89 -6.25 2.76 -19.87
CA ALA A 89 -6.80 4.06 -19.49
C ALA A 89 -5.87 5.22 -19.88
N LEU A 90 -4.55 5.04 -19.76
CA LEU A 90 -3.58 6.05 -20.19
C LEU A 90 -3.45 6.15 -21.70
N LYS A 91 -3.63 5.05 -22.43
CA LYS A 91 -3.61 5.04 -23.91
C LYS A 91 -4.76 5.85 -24.49
N ASP A 92 -5.94 5.72 -23.91
CA ASP A 92 -7.17 6.35 -24.41
C ASP A 92 -7.49 7.68 -23.70
N GLY A 93 -6.76 8.01 -22.63
CA GLY A 93 -6.99 9.15 -21.78
C GLY A 93 -6.64 10.49 -22.40
N LYS A 94 -7.25 11.54 -21.85
CA LYS A 94 -7.08 12.94 -22.27
C LYS A 94 -6.77 13.81 -21.06
N LYS A 95 -6.15 14.94 -21.31
CA LYS A 95 -5.89 15.96 -20.27
C LYS A 95 -7.20 16.37 -19.59
N GLY A 96 -7.24 16.24 -18.27
CA GLY A 96 -8.41 16.54 -17.44
C GLY A 96 -9.18 15.30 -16.98
N ASP A 97 -8.91 14.12 -17.53
CA ASP A 97 -9.51 12.88 -17.06
C ASP A 97 -9.03 12.56 -15.65
N THR A 98 -9.96 12.13 -14.83
CA THR A 98 -9.70 11.69 -13.45
C THR A 98 -10.30 10.31 -13.23
N PHE A 99 -9.66 9.52 -12.39
CA PHE A 99 -10.06 8.16 -12.08
C PHE A 99 -9.96 7.92 -10.59
N ASP A 100 -10.95 7.26 -10.02
CA ASP A 100 -10.90 6.77 -8.66
C ASP A 100 -10.50 5.30 -8.68
N PHE A 101 -9.55 4.95 -7.84
CA PHE A 101 -9.03 3.59 -7.73
C PHE A 101 -8.94 3.18 -6.27
N THR A 102 -9.43 2.00 -5.94
CA THR A 102 -9.37 1.45 -4.58
C THR A 102 -8.63 0.12 -4.58
N ALA A 103 -7.63 0.01 -3.73
CA ALA A 103 -6.94 -1.25 -3.48
C ALA A 103 -6.72 -1.44 -1.98
N ILE A 104 -6.99 -2.64 -1.48
CA ILE A 104 -6.84 -3.04 -0.06
C ILE A 104 -7.45 -2.03 0.94
N GLY A 105 -8.59 -1.43 0.59
CA GLY A 105 -9.27 -0.44 1.42
C GLY A 105 -8.69 0.98 1.38
N VAL A 106 -7.69 1.23 0.51
CA VAL A 106 -7.13 2.56 0.29
C VAL A 106 -7.66 3.15 -1.00
N GLU A 107 -8.24 4.34 -0.90
CA GLU A 107 -8.75 5.08 -2.06
C GLU A 107 -7.68 6.03 -2.61
N TYR A 108 -7.51 6.02 -3.92
CA TYR A 108 -6.59 6.88 -4.65
C TYR A 108 -7.34 7.69 -5.70
N ASN A 109 -6.98 8.95 -5.84
CA ASN A 109 -7.41 9.76 -6.96
C ASN A 109 -6.25 9.87 -7.96
N LEU A 110 -6.52 9.43 -9.18
CA LEU A 110 -5.60 9.46 -10.30
C LEU A 110 -6.04 10.52 -11.28
N SER A 111 -5.12 11.27 -11.85
CA SER A 111 -5.44 12.16 -12.97
C SER A 111 -4.46 11.97 -14.12
N TYR A 112 -4.97 11.98 -15.34
CA TYR A 112 -4.16 11.93 -16.55
C TYR A 112 -3.24 13.15 -16.63
N ASP A 113 -1.97 12.93 -16.92
CA ASP A 113 -0.99 13.97 -17.16
C ASP A 113 -0.08 13.61 -18.33
N LYS A 114 0.51 14.63 -18.95
CA LYS A 114 1.52 14.46 -20.00
C LYS A 114 2.68 15.40 -19.74
N VAL A 115 3.85 14.84 -19.53
CA VAL A 115 5.06 15.57 -19.17
C VAL A 115 6.16 15.21 -20.16
N LEU A 116 6.71 16.20 -20.85
CA LEU A 116 7.78 16.02 -21.85
C LEU A 116 7.46 14.92 -22.89
N GLY A 117 6.19 14.85 -23.31
CA GLY A 117 5.73 13.84 -24.26
C GLY A 117 5.36 12.48 -23.65
N GLN A 118 5.71 12.22 -22.41
CA GLN A 118 5.38 10.98 -21.71
C GLN A 118 4.04 11.09 -20.99
N ILE A 119 3.19 10.11 -21.17
CA ILE A 119 1.88 10.02 -20.50
C ILE A 119 2.00 9.29 -19.17
N CYS A 120 1.29 9.78 -18.16
CA CYS A 120 1.32 9.21 -16.82
C CYS A 120 0.03 9.50 -16.05
N PHE A 121 -0.18 8.79 -14.95
CA PHE A 121 -1.05 9.24 -13.88
C PHE A 121 -0.29 10.10 -12.88
N LYS A 122 -0.90 11.20 -12.45
CA LYS A 122 -0.63 11.80 -11.15
C LYS A 122 -1.40 11.01 -10.11
N VAL A 123 -0.70 10.34 -9.23
CA VAL A 123 -1.26 9.61 -8.09
C VAL A 123 -1.19 10.52 -6.88
N ARG A 124 -2.32 11.00 -6.38
CA ARG A 124 -2.35 11.82 -5.17
C ARG A 124 -2.08 10.98 -3.94
N LYS A 125 -1.37 11.57 -2.96
CA LYS A 125 -1.16 10.93 -1.66
C LYS A 125 -2.51 10.73 -0.97
N PRO A 126 -2.91 9.48 -0.63
CA PRO A 126 -4.18 9.23 0.01
C PRO A 126 -4.24 9.88 1.39
N TYR A 127 -5.43 10.24 1.82
CA TYR A 127 -5.71 10.87 3.13
C TYR A 127 -4.93 12.16 3.41
N SER A 128 -4.42 12.82 2.39
CA SER A 128 -3.66 14.06 2.53
C SER A 128 -4.47 15.23 2.00
N THR A 129 -4.48 16.33 2.74
CA THR A 129 -5.01 17.64 2.29
C THR A 129 -4.02 18.37 1.41
N SER A 130 -2.77 17.90 1.32
CA SER A 130 -1.73 18.50 0.49
C SER A 130 -1.93 18.15 -0.99
N SER A 131 -1.35 18.96 -1.86
CA SER A 131 -1.29 18.70 -3.31
C SER A 131 -0.20 17.68 -3.69
N ASP A 132 0.29 16.91 -2.74
CA ASP A 132 1.36 15.93 -2.94
C ASP A 132 0.92 14.82 -3.90
N PHE A 133 1.78 14.54 -4.88
CA PHE A 133 1.52 13.52 -5.88
C PHE A 133 2.81 12.85 -6.35
N GLY A 134 2.68 11.61 -6.78
CA GLY A 134 3.69 10.88 -7.54
C GLY A 134 3.26 10.70 -8.98
N ARG A 135 4.21 10.49 -9.90
CA ARG A 135 3.91 10.16 -11.30
C ARG A 135 4.15 8.69 -11.57
N PHE A 136 3.15 8.05 -12.16
CA PHE A 136 3.22 6.67 -12.59
C PHE A 136 3.10 6.64 -14.12
N TYR A 137 4.24 6.58 -14.78
CA TYR A 137 4.33 6.67 -16.24
C TYR A 137 3.85 5.39 -16.91
N LYS A 138 3.17 5.53 -18.05
CA LYS A 138 2.71 4.40 -18.86
C LYS A 138 3.84 3.45 -19.22
N ALA A 139 4.98 3.97 -19.68
CA ALA A 139 6.14 3.15 -19.99
C ALA A 139 6.60 2.30 -18.79
N THR A 140 6.58 2.87 -17.59
CA THR A 140 6.94 2.13 -16.37
C THR A 140 5.90 1.07 -16.02
N ILE A 141 4.60 1.36 -16.24
CA ILE A 141 3.51 0.38 -16.05
C ILE A 141 3.73 -0.81 -16.99
N ASP A 142 3.99 -0.55 -18.27
CA ASP A 142 4.24 -1.58 -19.28
C ASP A 142 5.50 -2.41 -18.95
N ASP A 143 6.57 -1.78 -18.45
CA ASP A 143 7.80 -2.47 -17.98
C ASP A 143 7.54 -3.38 -16.77
N ILE A 144 6.64 -2.97 -15.86
CA ILE A 144 6.25 -3.80 -14.70
C ILE A 144 5.43 -4.99 -15.18
N ILE A 145 4.48 -4.80 -16.10
CA ILE A 145 3.70 -5.88 -16.70
C ILE A 145 4.64 -6.92 -17.31
N GLU A 146 5.55 -6.50 -18.20
CA GLU A 146 6.53 -7.39 -18.84
C GLU A 146 7.40 -8.14 -17.81
N PHE A 147 7.79 -7.47 -16.75
CA PHE A 147 8.58 -8.08 -15.68
C PHE A 147 7.80 -9.15 -14.90
N MET A 148 6.54 -8.93 -14.62
CA MET A 148 5.71 -9.83 -13.81
C MET A 148 5.15 -11.01 -14.60
N GLU A 149 5.13 -10.95 -15.93
CA GLU A 149 4.71 -12.03 -16.84
C GLU A 149 5.81 -13.08 -17.06
N LYS A 150 7.06 -12.76 -16.76
CA LYS A 150 8.23 -13.67 -16.84
C LYS A 150 8.36 -14.55 -15.60
#